data_3cb171c611d34583d6945b0ba245abf3
#
_entry.id   3cb171c611d34583d6945b0ba245abf3
#
_cell.length_a   1.000
_cell.length_b   1.000
_cell.length_c   1.000
_cell.angle_alpha   90.00
_cell.angle_beta   90.00
_cell.angle_gamma   90.00
#
_symmetry.space_group_name_H-M   'P 1'
#
loop_
_entity.id
_entity.type
_entity.pdbx_description
1 polymer ?
#
loop_
_entity_poly.entity_id
_entity_poly.type
_entity_poly.pdbx_seq_one_letter_code
_entity_poly.pdbx_strand_id
1 'polypeptide(L)'
;MGKKGLILCVCQGTCPSFKKMDVFEVVNSARRERLVDFSCIHPQLCADDGDQYLQILLDNKDVDKLYVAGCDPLMQQKMFKDSFAAVGFDKARHVALDIRNKTTEEASAALKELIQKNP
;
A
#
# COMPACT_ATOMS: atom_id res chain seq x y z
N MET A 1 9.53 -16.02 -9.62
CA MET A 1 8.21 -15.39 -9.55
C MET A 1 8.16 -14.35 -8.47
N GLY A 2 7.60 -13.19 -8.80
CA GLY A 2 7.58 -12.07 -7.89
C GLY A 2 6.50 -12.17 -6.83
N LYS A 3 6.73 -11.45 -5.73
CA LYS A 3 5.79 -11.39 -4.61
C LYS A 3 4.85 -10.21 -4.76
N LYS A 4 3.64 -10.36 -4.23
CA LYS A 4 2.66 -9.27 -4.14
C LYS A 4 2.69 -8.73 -2.71
N GLY A 5 2.92 -7.43 -2.58
CA GLY A 5 2.96 -6.78 -1.28
C GLY A 5 1.89 -5.72 -1.14
N LEU A 6 1.36 -5.57 0.07
CA LEU A 6 0.39 -4.53 0.42
C LEU A 6 0.96 -3.66 1.52
N ILE A 7 0.95 -2.34 1.32
CA ILE A 7 1.25 -1.38 2.37
C ILE A 7 0.02 -0.52 2.59
N LEU A 8 -0.41 -0.42 3.85
CA LEU A 8 -1.46 0.49 4.25
C LEU A 8 -0.81 1.73 4.87
N CYS A 9 -1.00 2.89 4.24
CA CYS A 9 -0.48 4.16 4.75
C CYS A 9 -1.60 4.87 5.49
N VAL A 10 -1.43 5.06 6.80
CA VAL A 10 -2.51 5.54 7.66
C VAL A 10 -2.39 7.01 8.05
N CYS A 11 -1.52 7.74 7.40
CA CYS A 11 -1.37 9.19 7.59
C CYS A 11 -1.21 9.54 9.09
N GLN A 12 -0.16 9.02 9.70
CA GLN A 12 0.20 9.17 11.12
C GLN A 12 -0.77 8.48 12.10
N GLY A 13 -1.82 7.83 11.59
CA GLY A 13 -2.79 7.19 12.47
C GLY A 13 -3.78 8.15 13.13
N THR A 14 -3.61 9.46 12.94
CA THR A 14 -4.45 10.48 13.56
C THR A 14 -5.35 11.20 12.57
N CYS A 15 -5.21 10.90 11.28
CA CYS A 15 -6.02 11.52 10.24
C CYS A 15 -7.48 11.09 10.40
N PRO A 16 -8.43 12.05 10.45
CA PRO A 16 -9.86 11.71 10.57
C PRO A 16 -10.39 10.80 9.47
N SER A 17 -9.71 10.76 8.32
CA SER A 17 -10.10 9.92 7.18
C SER A 17 -10.08 8.42 7.50
N PHE A 18 -9.41 8.00 8.58
CA PHE A 18 -9.28 6.59 8.96
C PHE A 18 -10.06 6.22 10.22
N LYS A 19 -10.91 7.13 10.72
CA LYS A 19 -11.66 6.90 11.97
C LYS A 19 -12.62 5.72 11.91
N LYS A 20 -13.19 5.46 10.75
CA LYS A 20 -14.22 4.42 10.56
C LYS A 20 -13.64 3.06 10.25
N MET A 21 -12.32 2.96 10.22
CA MET A 21 -11.63 1.77 9.73
C MET A 21 -10.75 1.15 10.81
N ASP A 22 -10.87 -0.16 10.96
CA ASP A 22 -9.89 -0.94 11.70
C ASP A 22 -8.79 -1.34 10.71
N VAL A 23 -7.69 -0.57 10.71
CA VAL A 23 -6.61 -0.77 9.74
C VAL A 23 -5.93 -2.12 9.88
N PHE A 24 -5.86 -2.65 11.10
CA PHE A 24 -5.29 -3.97 11.33
C PHE A 24 -6.16 -5.06 10.72
N GLU A 25 -7.48 -4.94 10.83
CA GLU A 25 -8.39 -5.91 10.22
C GLU A 25 -8.29 -5.88 8.70
N VAL A 26 -8.13 -4.70 8.10
CA VAL A 26 -7.98 -4.58 6.65
C VAL A 26 -6.74 -5.33 6.15
N VAL A 27 -5.57 -5.10 6.75
CA VAL A 27 -4.34 -5.78 6.32
C VAL A 27 -4.37 -7.28 6.64
N ASN A 28 -4.97 -7.65 7.77
CA ASN A 28 -5.09 -9.06 8.15
C ASN A 28 -6.04 -9.82 7.25
N SER A 29 -7.12 -9.18 6.82
CA SER A 29 -8.08 -9.78 5.89
C SER A 29 -7.41 -10.13 4.56
N ALA A 30 -6.62 -9.21 4.00
CA ALA A 30 -5.90 -9.44 2.76
C ALA A 30 -4.91 -10.61 2.91
N ARG A 31 -4.24 -10.70 4.05
CA ARG A 31 -3.30 -11.78 4.34
C ARG A 31 -4.01 -13.12 4.53
N ARG A 32 -5.10 -13.15 5.30
CA ARG A 32 -5.86 -14.38 5.56
C ARG A 32 -6.47 -14.96 4.29
N GLU A 33 -6.94 -14.11 3.39
CA GLU A 33 -7.51 -14.55 2.11
C GLU A 33 -6.44 -14.82 1.06
N ARG A 34 -5.17 -14.70 1.42
CA ARG A 34 -4.03 -14.96 0.53
C ARG A 34 -4.05 -14.11 -0.75
N LEU A 35 -4.54 -12.89 -0.64
CA LEU A 35 -4.55 -11.94 -1.75
C LEU A 35 -3.15 -11.42 -2.05
N VAL A 36 -2.32 -11.32 -1.00
CA VAL A 36 -0.94 -10.84 -1.09
C VAL A 36 0.00 -11.77 -0.33
N ASP A 37 1.28 -11.69 -0.65
CA ASP A 37 2.32 -12.49 0.01
C ASP A 37 2.76 -11.88 1.33
N PHE A 38 2.69 -10.54 1.43
CA PHE A 38 2.92 -9.85 2.68
C PHE A 38 2.08 -8.59 2.75
N SER A 39 1.77 -8.15 3.96
CA SER A 39 1.04 -6.90 4.21
C SER A 39 1.61 -6.21 5.43
N CYS A 40 1.63 -4.88 5.40
CA CYS A 40 2.14 -4.09 6.50
C CYS A 40 1.44 -2.73 6.55
N ILE A 41 1.63 -2.04 7.67
CA ILE A 41 1.11 -0.70 7.89
C ILE A 41 2.30 0.22 8.08
N HIS A 42 2.30 1.36 7.39
CA HIS A 42 3.28 2.41 7.61
C HIS A 42 2.56 3.68 8.07
N PRO A 43 3.07 4.37 9.09
CA PRO A 43 2.41 5.57 9.60
C PRO A 43 2.29 6.69 8.57
N GLN A 44 3.32 6.90 7.75
CA GLN A 44 3.32 8.01 6.79
C GLN A 44 4.38 7.79 5.72
N LEU A 45 3.99 7.23 4.58
CA LEU A 45 4.93 6.95 3.49
C LEU A 45 5.47 8.22 2.81
N CYS A 46 4.79 9.35 2.95
CA CYS A 46 5.23 10.62 2.36
C CYS A 46 6.33 11.32 3.17
N ALA A 47 6.71 10.79 4.32
CA ALA A 47 7.79 11.32 5.12
C ALA A 47 9.14 10.72 4.69
N ASP A 48 10.25 11.31 5.16
CA ASP A 48 11.60 10.84 4.80
C ASP A 48 11.81 9.38 5.17
N ASP A 49 11.32 8.95 6.33
CA ASP A 49 11.43 7.55 6.75
C ASP A 49 10.56 6.64 5.88
N GLY A 50 9.48 7.16 5.31
CA GLY A 50 8.66 6.43 4.34
C GLY A 50 9.42 6.14 3.06
N ASP A 51 10.14 7.14 2.54
CA ASP A 51 11.00 6.95 1.37
C ASP A 51 12.05 5.89 1.63
N GLN A 52 12.71 5.96 2.79
CA GLN A 52 13.73 4.99 3.18
C GLN A 52 13.13 3.59 3.32
N TYR A 53 11.94 3.50 3.90
CA TYR A 53 11.25 2.23 4.07
C TYR A 53 10.94 1.58 2.72
N LEU A 54 10.43 2.37 1.77
CA LEU A 54 10.15 1.87 0.43
C LEU A 54 11.41 1.37 -0.26
N GLN A 55 12.52 2.10 -0.14
CA GLN A 55 13.78 1.69 -0.74
C GLN A 55 14.29 0.39 -0.12
N ILE A 56 14.24 0.25 1.19
CA ILE A 56 14.65 -0.98 1.88
C ILE A 56 13.77 -2.16 1.46
N LEU A 57 12.46 -1.92 1.39
CA LEU A 57 11.50 -2.97 1.04
C LEU A 57 11.69 -3.47 -0.38
N LEU A 58 12.01 -2.58 -1.32
CA LEU A 58 12.05 -2.90 -2.74
C LEU A 58 13.45 -3.19 -3.28
N ASP A 59 14.50 -2.78 -2.56
CA ASP A 59 15.87 -2.93 -3.03
C ASP A 59 16.28 -4.40 -3.07
N ASN A 60 16.58 -4.91 -4.28
CA ASN A 60 16.97 -6.29 -4.50
C ASN A 60 15.98 -7.31 -3.97
N LYS A 61 14.72 -6.91 -3.81
CA LYS A 61 13.64 -7.81 -3.41
C LYS A 61 12.82 -8.23 -4.61
N ASP A 62 12.26 -9.42 -4.52
CA ASP A 62 11.45 -9.98 -5.61
C ASP A 62 9.99 -9.55 -5.44
N VAL A 63 9.75 -8.24 -5.50
CA VAL A 63 8.40 -7.67 -5.42
C VAL A 63 7.91 -7.36 -6.82
N ASP A 64 6.91 -8.11 -7.26
CA ASP A 64 6.35 -7.98 -8.60
C ASP A 64 5.22 -6.95 -8.67
N LYS A 65 4.40 -6.86 -7.63
CA LYS A 65 3.32 -5.89 -7.50
C LYS A 65 3.34 -5.29 -6.10
N LEU A 66 3.23 -3.98 -6.04
CA LEU A 66 3.10 -3.26 -4.77
C LEU A 66 1.76 -2.53 -4.75
N TYR A 67 0.86 -2.99 -3.90
CA TYR A 67 -0.42 -2.34 -3.67
C TYR A 67 -0.28 -1.40 -2.49
N VAL A 68 -0.57 -0.12 -2.70
CA VAL A 68 -0.52 0.87 -1.63
C VAL A 68 -1.90 1.46 -1.42
N ALA A 69 -2.49 1.16 -0.28
CA ALA A 69 -3.78 1.69 0.11
C ALA A 69 -3.57 2.87 1.06
N GLY A 70 -4.09 4.03 0.70
CA GLY A 70 -3.89 5.24 1.48
C GLY A 70 -4.60 6.41 0.84
N CYS A 71 -3.85 7.46 0.52
CA CYS A 71 -4.38 8.68 -0.07
C CYS A 71 -4.53 8.58 -1.60
N ASP A 72 -4.77 9.71 -2.24
CA ASP A 72 -5.01 9.83 -3.68
C ASP A 72 -3.92 9.13 -4.51
N PRO A 73 -4.32 8.29 -5.50
CA PRO A 73 -3.35 7.60 -6.37
C PRO A 73 -2.38 8.51 -7.10
N LEU A 74 -2.82 9.66 -7.57
CA LEU A 74 -1.93 10.61 -8.24
C LEU A 74 -0.88 11.17 -7.29
N MET A 75 -1.28 11.43 -6.05
CA MET A 75 -0.38 11.88 -5.01
C MET A 75 0.65 10.80 -4.68
N GLN A 76 0.21 9.56 -4.58
CA GLN A 76 1.11 8.42 -4.35
C GLN A 76 2.17 8.32 -5.45
N GLN A 77 1.75 8.42 -6.70
CA GLN A 77 2.67 8.35 -7.84
C GLN A 77 3.74 9.43 -7.79
N LYS A 78 3.35 10.65 -7.43
CA LYS A 78 4.30 11.76 -7.31
C LYS A 78 5.27 11.57 -6.15
N MET A 79 4.76 11.12 -4.99
CA MET A 79 5.58 10.99 -3.78
C MET A 79 6.59 9.85 -3.88
N PHE A 80 6.23 8.75 -4.57
CA PHE A 80 7.07 7.54 -4.59
C PHE A 80 8.01 7.47 -5.79
N LYS A 81 7.90 8.40 -6.72
CA LYS A 81 8.68 8.40 -7.97
C LYS A 81 10.18 8.26 -7.73
N ASP A 82 10.71 9.08 -6.83
CA ASP A 82 12.16 9.10 -6.58
C ASP A 82 12.62 7.83 -5.84
N SER A 83 11.82 7.34 -4.91
CA SER A 83 12.13 6.10 -4.18
C SER A 83 12.17 4.91 -5.13
N PHE A 84 11.21 4.82 -6.05
CA PHE A 84 11.19 3.73 -7.03
C PHE A 84 12.37 3.82 -7.98
N ALA A 85 12.71 5.02 -8.44
CA ALA A 85 13.85 5.22 -9.32
C ALA A 85 15.17 4.85 -8.64
N ALA A 86 15.32 5.15 -7.36
CA ALA A 86 16.52 4.88 -6.60
C ALA A 86 16.85 3.39 -6.51
N VAL A 87 15.84 2.52 -6.53
CA VAL A 87 16.03 1.06 -6.40
C VAL A 87 15.67 0.30 -7.67
N GLY A 88 15.36 1.01 -8.75
CA GLY A 88 15.04 0.38 -10.03
C GLY A 88 13.69 -0.34 -10.05
N PHE A 89 12.75 0.07 -9.21
CA PHE A 89 11.41 -0.50 -9.21
C PHE A 89 10.57 0.16 -10.30
N ASP A 90 9.97 -0.67 -11.16
CA ASP A 90 9.12 -0.17 -12.25
C ASP A 90 7.82 0.39 -11.67
N LYS A 91 7.58 1.68 -11.90
CA LYS A 91 6.36 2.36 -11.39
C LYS A 91 5.07 1.72 -11.90
N ALA A 92 5.12 1.00 -13.01
CA ALA A 92 3.93 0.28 -13.54
C ALA A 92 3.51 -0.88 -12.63
N ARG A 93 4.38 -1.30 -11.72
CA ARG A 93 4.08 -2.34 -10.73
C ARG A 93 3.45 -1.79 -9.45
N HIS A 94 3.34 -0.47 -9.34
CA HIS A 94 2.67 0.18 -8.22
C HIS A 94 1.19 0.33 -8.55
N VAL A 95 0.33 -0.23 -7.69
CA VAL A 95 -1.13 -0.15 -7.83
C VAL A 95 -1.67 0.59 -6.61
N ALA A 96 -2.19 1.78 -6.83
CA ALA A 96 -2.64 2.67 -5.76
C ALA A 96 -4.14 2.60 -5.53
N LEU A 97 -4.56 2.73 -4.29
CA LEU A 97 -5.97 2.77 -3.90
C LEU A 97 -6.19 3.83 -2.84
N ASP A 98 -7.18 4.69 -3.07
CA ASP A 98 -7.62 5.67 -2.08
C ASP A 98 -8.65 5.00 -1.17
N ILE A 99 -8.32 4.85 0.13
CA ILE A 99 -9.21 4.24 1.11
C ILE A 99 -9.66 5.21 2.19
N ARG A 100 -9.47 6.51 1.97
CA ARG A 100 -9.88 7.51 2.95
C ARG A 100 -11.40 7.51 3.12
N ASN A 101 -11.86 7.71 4.36
CA ASN A 101 -13.29 7.81 4.71
C ASN A 101 -14.09 6.52 4.43
N LYS A 102 -13.41 5.38 4.38
CA LYS A 102 -14.07 4.08 4.19
C LYS A 102 -14.19 3.35 5.52
N THR A 103 -15.22 2.52 5.62
CA THR A 103 -15.34 1.57 6.74
C THR A 103 -14.38 0.40 6.50
N THR A 104 -14.20 -0.43 7.52
CA THR A 104 -13.38 -1.65 7.43
C THR A 104 -13.86 -2.53 6.27
N GLU A 105 -15.15 -2.74 6.17
CA GLU A 105 -15.77 -3.59 5.14
C GLU A 105 -15.58 -3.01 3.75
N GLU A 106 -15.78 -1.70 3.60
CA GLU A 106 -15.61 -1.01 2.33
C GLU A 106 -14.16 -1.07 1.85
N ALA A 107 -13.21 -0.82 2.75
CA ALA A 107 -11.79 -0.84 2.42
C ALA A 107 -11.33 -2.25 2.04
N SER A 108 -11.77 -3.25 2.81
CA SER A 108 -11.42 -4.65 2.55
C SER A 108 -11.97 -5.11 1.20
N ALA A 109 -13.21 -4.77 0.89
CA ALA A 109 -13.84 -5.12 -0.38
C ALA A 109 -13.16 -4.43 -1.57
N ALA A 110 -12.84 -3.15 -1.41
CA ALA A 110 -12.16 -2.38 -2.46
C ALA A 110 -10.76 -2.93 -2.75
N LEU A 111 -10.02 -3.31 -1.72
CA LEU A 111 -8.70 -3.93 -1.87
C LEU A 111 -8.77 -5.27 -2.57
N LYS A 112 -9.72 -6.11 -2.17
CA LYS A 112 -9.90 -7.43 -2.79
C LYS A 112 -10.19 -7.28 -4.28
N GLU A 113 -11.10 -6.39 -4.64
CA GLU A 113 -11.44 -6.14 -6.03
C GLU A 113 -10.23 -5.62 -6.81
N LEU A 114 -9.48 -4.67 -6.24
CA LEU A 114 -8.31 -4.09 -6.89
C LEU A 114 -7.24 -5.17 -7.16
N ILE A 115 -6.95 -5.99 -6.18
CA ILE A 115 -5.93 -7.04 -6.30
C ILE A 115 -6.35 -8.08 -7.33
N GLN A 116 -7.62 -8.46 -7.36
CA GLN A 116 -8.14 -9.44 -8.32
C GLN A 116 -8.12 -8.91 -9.75
N LYS A 117 -8.29 -7.61 -9.93
CA LYS A 117 -8.22 -6.97 -11.25
C LYS A 117 -6.80 -6.67 -11.72
N ASN A 118 -5.86 -6.62 -10.81
CA ASN A 118 -4.46 -6.29 -11.09
C ASN A 118 -3.51 -7.35 -10.50
N PRO A 119 -3.63 -8.59 -10.97
CA PRO A 119 -2.84 -9.69 -10.40
C PRO A 119 -1.34 -9.60 -10.64
#